data_172f9562979b96a579ba5b95db7e6090
#
_entry.id   172f9562979b96a579ba5b95db7e6090
#
_cell.length_a   1.000
_cell.length_b   1.000
_cell.length_c   1.000
_cell.angle_alpha   90.00
_cell.angle_beta   90.00
_cell.angle_gamma   90.00
#
_symmetry.space_group_name_H-M   'P 1'
#
loop_
_entity.id
_entity.type
_entity.pdbx_description
1 polymer ?
#
loop_
_entity_poly.entity_id
_entity_poly.type
_entity_poly.pdbx_seq_one_letter_code
_entity_poly.pdbx_strand_id
1 'polypeptide(L)'
;ARWSSSPTPTTPRSAPAAAKPALVMSSLTAIAMWGSFTPLDFGPLAWVSLIPLLALVRIDRPTRRMYLATYAGGLLFWLAALQWMRLGHATMYTAWFALAAYLALYFPVFVGLSRVAVHRLRMPLTLVVPAVWVGLEYLRAHLLTGFAWYDLGHTQYRWVEMIQISDLV
;
A
#
# COMPACT_ATOMS: atom_id res chain seq x y z
N ALA A 1 60.86 12.27 -14.07
CA ALA A 1 59.47 12.16 -14.52
C ALA A 1 58.56 11.98 -13.31
N ARG A 2 57.76 13.01 -12.96
CA ARG A 2 56.84 12.97 -11.82
C ARG A 2 55.45 12.68 -12.38
N TRP A 3 54.91 11.46 -12.11
CA TRP A 3 53.54 11.11 -12.46
C TRP A 3 52.58 11.85 -11.54
N SER A 4 51.79 12.76 -12.09
CA SER A 4 50.68 13.40 -11.40
C SER A 4 49.47 12.46 -11.45
N SER A 5 49.14 11.86 -10.32
CA SER A 5 47.87 11.12 -10.17
C SER A 5 46.72 12.15 -10.18
N SER A 6 45.98 12.16 -11.26
CA SER A 6 44.69 12.88 -11.35
C SER A 6 43.71 12.35 -10.30
N PRO A 7 43.00 13.19 -9.54
CA PRO A 7 42.00 12.74 -8.60
C PRO A 7 40.85 12.09 -9.39
N THR A 8 40.49 10.85 -9.03
CA THR A 8 39.29 10.17 -9.50
C THR A 8 38.08 11.05 -9.22
N PRO A 9 37.21 11.30 -10.20
CA PRO A 9 35.96 12.03 -9.96
C PRO A 9 35.11 11.27 -8.99
N THR A 10 34.90 11.79 -7.79
CA THR A 10 33.92 11.30 -6.83
C THR A 10 32.54 11.54 -7.42
N THR A 11 31.95 10.47 -7.92
CA THR A 11 30.52 10.48 -8.32
C THR A 11 29.70 11.03 -7.16
N PRO A 12 28.86 12.05 -7.39
CA PRO A 12 28.01 12.58 -6.33
C PRO A 12 27.12 11.46 -5.82
N ARG A 13 27.18 11.20 -4.51
CA ARG A 13 26.23 10.30 -3.83
C ARG A 13 24.84 10.81 -4.16
N SER A 14 24.14 10.10 -5.04
CA SER A 14 22.75 10.39 -5.37
C SER A 14 21.95 10.45 -4.08
N ALA A 15 21.35 11.60 -3.85
CA ALA A 15 20.57 11.98 -2.68
C ALA A 15 19.47 10.95 -2.33
N PRO A 16 18.94 10.97 -1.11
CA PRO A 16 17.84 10.11 -0.64
C PRO A 16 16.51 10.53 -1.29
N ALA A 17 16.41 10.37 -2.59
CA ALA A 17 15.33 10.90 -3.41
C ALA A 17 14.00 10.11 -3.33
N ALA A 18 14.00 8.92 -2.73
CA ALA A 18 12.83 8.03 -2.80
C ALA A 18 11.76 8.25 -1.71
N ALA A 19 12.03 8.99 -0.63
CA ALA A 19 11.08 9.12 0.48
C ALA A 19 9.93 10.09 0.17
N LYS A 20 10.22 11.27 -0.40
CA LYS A 20 9.18 12.26 -0.75
C LYS A 20 8.20 11.71 -1.80
N PRO A 21 8.65 11.18 -2.96
CA PRO A 21 7.73 10.56 -3.91
C PRO A 21 6.99 9.36 -3.31
N ALA A 22 7.62 8.56 -2.45
CA ALA A 22 6.94 7.45 -1.79
C ALA A 22 5.80 7.92 -0.88
N LEU A 23 6.00 8.99 -0.11
CA LEU A 23 4.94 9.56 0.71
C LEU A 23 3.79 10.09 -0.15
N VAL A 24 4.09 10.80 -1.23
CA VAL A 24 3.06 11.31 -2.16
C VAL A 24 2.28 10.15 -2.78
N MET A 25 2.96 9.14 -3.31
CA MET A 25 2.30 8.00 -3.96
C MET A 25 1.45 7.20 -2.98
N SER A 26 1.94 6.92 -1.77
CA SER A 26 1.17 6.20 -0.77
C SER A 26 0.01 7.03 -0.22
N SER A 27 0.13 8.35 -0.11
CA SER A 27 -0.98 9.23 0.27
C SER A 27 -2.04 9.32 -0.82
N LEU A 28 -1.65 9.37 -2.10
CA LEU A 28 -2.60 9.31 -3.21
C LEU A 28 -3.38 7.98 -3.21
N THR A 29 -2.70 6.86 -2.99
CA THR A 29 -3.37 5.57 -2.79
C THR A 29 -4.33 5.62 -1.60
N ALA A 30 -3.89 6.16 -0.46
CA ALA A 30 -4.72 6.27 0.75
C ALA A 30 -6.01 7.08 0.49
N ILE A 31 -5.88 8.21 -0.18
CA ILE A 31 -7.01 9.08 -0.53
C ILE A 31 -7.96 8.38 -1.52
N ALA A 32 -7.42 7.76 -2.58
CA ALA A 32 -8.21 7.06 -3.56
C ALA A 32 -8.95 5.85 -2.96
N MET A 33 -8.26 5.06 -2.12
CA MET A 33 -8.89 3.96 -1.38
C MET A 33 -9.97 4.47 -0.44
N TRP A 34 -9.69 5.51 0.35
CA TRP A 34 -10.68 6.07 1.27
C TRP A 34 -11.91 6.59 0.51
N GLY A 35 -11.71 7.25 -0.64
CA GLY A 35 -12.80 7.74 -1.49
C GLY A 35 -13.63 6.62 -2.13
N SER A 36 -13.11 5.40 -2.24
CA SER A 36 -13.86 4.26 -2.76
C SER A 36 -14.79 3.62 -1.74
N PHE A 37 -14.61 3.90 -0.45
CA PHE A 37 -15.46 3.44 0.66
C PHE A 37 -16.41 4.55 1.14
N THR A 38 -17.35 4.19 2.02
CA THR A 38 -18.22 5.15 2.71
C THR A 38 -17.37 6.16 3.52
N PRO A 39 -17.66 7.49 3.46
CA PRO A 39 -18.91 8.09 3.02
C PRO A 39 -18.99 8.47 1.53
N LEU A 40 -17.88 8.54 0.79
CA LEU A 40 -17.92 8.96 -0.62
C LEU A 40 -18.48 7.86 -1.54
N ASP A 41 -18.15 6.58 -1.23
CA ASP A 41 -18.69 5.40 -1.89
C ASP A 41 -18.56 5.43 -3.43
N PHE A 42 -17.42 5.97 -3.91
CA PHE A 42 -17.13 6.01 -5.33
C PHE A 42 -16.31 4.80 -5.77
N GLY A 43 -16.99 3.65 -5.92
CA GLY A 43 -16.41 2.34 -6.25
C GLY A 43 -15.37 2.33 -7.40
N PRO A 44 -15.54 3.10 -8.50
CA PRO A 44 -14.55 3.14 -9.57
C PRO A 44 -13.13 3.56 -9.14
N LEU A 45 -12.98 4.33 -8.05
CA LEU A 45 -11.65 4.67 -7.51
C LEU A 45 -10.85 3.45 -7.04
N ALA A 46 -11.52 2.39 -6.62
CA ALA A 46 -10.83 1.16 -6.16
C ALA A 46 -9.95 0.56 -7.25
N TRP A 47 -10.39 0.61 -8.52
CA TRP A 47 -9.66 0.05 -9.65
C TRP A 47 -8.33 0.75 -9.93
N VAL A 48 -8.23 2.03 -9.60
CA VAL A 48 -7.04 2.85 -9.84
C VAL A 48 -6.27 3.18 -8.57
N SER A 49 -6.82 2.87 -7.40
CA SER A 49 -6.28 3.26 -6.10
C SER A 49 -4.87 2.75 -5.84
N LEU A 50 -4.53 1.56 -6.33
CA LEU A 50 -3.21 0.94 -6.14
C LEU A 50 -2.17 1.43 -7.15
N ILE A 51 -2.56 2.11 -8.24
CA ILE A 51 -1.63 2.55 -9.29
C ILE A 51 -0.46 3.37 -8.74
N PRO A 52 -0.66 4.33 -7.81
CA PRO A 52 0.47 5.08 -7.27
C PRO A 52 1.48 4.20 -6.53
N LEU A 53 1.03 3.14 -5.81
CA LEU A 53 1.95 2.20 -5.16
C LEU A 53 2.77 1.39 -6.17
N LEU A 54 2.24 1.13 -7.37
CA LEU A 54 2.97 0.40 -8.41
C LEU A 54 4.20 1.16 -8.90
N ALA A 55 4.20 2.49 -8.84
CA ALA A 55 5.38 3.29 -9.12
C ALA A 55 6.53 2.95 -8.14
N LEU A 56 6.21 2.64 -6.87
CA LEU A 56 7.19 2.25 -5.87
C LEU A 56 7.75 0.83 -6.11
N VAL A 57 6.94 -0.06 -6.67
CA VAL A 57 7.37 -1.41 -7.05
C VAL A 57 8.47 -1.36 -8.11
N ARG A 58 8.42 -0.39 -9.03
CA ARG A 58 9.37 -0.22 -10.14
C ARG A 58 10.70 0.43 -9.75
N ILE A 59 10.83 0.98 -8.54
CA ILE A 59 12.08 1.63 -8.09
C ILE A 59 13.19 0.59 -7.95
N ASP A 60 14.33 0.76 -8.62
CA ASP A 60 15.43 -0.21 -8.60
C ASP A 60 16.09 -0.33 -7.23
N ARG A 61 16.29 0.77 -6.53
CA ARG A 61 16.98 0.80 -5.23
C ARG A 61 16.04 1.28 -4.13
N PRO A 62 15.32 0.35 -3.45
CA PRO A 62 14.46 0.71 -2.33
C PRO A 62 15.28 1.17 -1.13
N THR A 63 14.76 2.16 -0.42
CA THR A 63 15.37 2.64 0.82
C THR A 63 14.46 2.37 2.01
N ARG A 64 15.02 2.25 3.21
CA ARG A 64 14.22 2.14 4.44
C ARG A 64 13.23 3.31 4.56
N ARG A 65 13.64 4.52 4.16
CA ARG A 65 12.78 5.71 4.18
C ARG A 65 11.59 5.59 3.24
N MET A 66 11.73 4.91 2.10
CA MET A 66 10.62 4.63 1.19
C MET A 66 9.56 3.75 1.87
N TYR A 67 9.97 2.67 2.53
CA TYR A 67 9.03 1.79 3.24
C TYR A 67 8.36 2.49 4.43
N LEU A 68 9.09 3.33 5.17
CA LEU A 68 8.51 4.14 6.25
C LEU A 68 7.49 5.15 5.71
N ALA A 69 7.77 5.79 4.58
CA ALA A 69 6.82 6.69 3.93
C ALA A 69 5.58 5.96 3.42
N THR A 70 5.76 4.74 2.88
CA THR A 70 4.65 3.88 2.46
C THR A 70 3.80 3.45 3.66
N TYR A 71 4.43 3.10 4.77
CA TYR A 71 3.73 2.83 6.03
C TYR A 71 2.92 4.04 6.52
N ALA A 72 3.49 5.24 6.45
CA ALA A 72 2.79 6.47 6.84
C ALA A 72 1.53 6.73 5.98
N GLY A 73 1.61 6.45 4.66
CA GLY A 73 0.43 6.50 3.78
C GLY A 73 -0.63 5.46 4.16
N GLY A 74 -0.22 4.22 4.47
CA GLY A 74 -1.12 3.18 4.98
C GLY A 74 -1.76 3.58 6.31
N LEU A 75 -0.99 4.18 7.22
CA LEU A 75 -1.50 4.67 8.50
C LEU A 75 -2.54 5.78 8.29
N LEU A 76 -2.30 6.71 7.37
CA LEU A 76 -3.27 7.74 7.00
C LEU A 76 -4.60 7.13 6.54
N PHE A 77 -4.56 6.13 5.65
CA PHE A 77 -5.76 5.43 5.20
C PHE A 77 -6.51 4.78 6.37
N TRP A 78 -5.83 3.99 7.19
CA TRP A 78 -6.49 3.22 8.25
C TRP A 78 -6.99 4.10 9.40
N LEU A 79 -6.30 5.18 9.73
CA LEU A 79 -6.80 6.15 10.71
C LEU A 79 -8.09 6.82 10.21
N ALA A 80 -8.17 7.13 8.93
CA ALA A 80 -9.37 7.71 8.34
C ALA A 80 -10.51 6.68 8.20
N ALA A 81 -10.21 5.47 7.74
CA ALA A 81 -11.19 4.42 7.53
C ALA A 81 -11.82 3.91 8.85
N LEU A 82 -11.01 3.78 9.89
CA LEU A 82 -11.45 3.25 11.19
C LEU A 82 -11.94 4.33 12.18
N GLN A 83 -12.09 5.58 11.74
CA GLN A 83 -12.49 6.68 12.64
C GLN A 83 -13.81 6.44 13.39
N TRP A 84 -14.68 5.62 12.86
CA TRP A 84 -15.94 5.25 13.50
C TRP A 84 -15.74 4.53 14.86
N MET A 85 -14.63 3.83 15.05
CA MET A 85 -14.32 3.16 16.31
C MET A 85 -14.23 4.14 17.52
N ARG A 86 -13.85 5.39 17.26
CA ARG A 86 -13.71 6.42 18.31
C ARG A 86 -15.03 6.87 18.91
N LEU A 87 -16.14 6.62 18.20
CA LEU A 87 -17.46 7.10 18.59
C LEU A 87 -18.06 6.32 19.78
N GLY A 88 -17.52 5.14 20.10
CA GLY A 88 -18.04 4.29 21.14
C GLY A 88 -17.67 4.75 22.55
N HIS A 89 -16.39 4.72 22.90
CA HIS A 89 -15.89 5.03 24.25
C HIS A 89 -14.45 5.54 24.20
N ALA A 90 -14.03 6.30 25.20
CA ALA A 90 -12.69 6.89 25.26
C ALA A 90 -11.55 5.86 25.17
N THR A 91 -11.71 4.65 25.71
CA THR A 91 -10.72 3.58 25.62
C THR A 91 -10.54 3.07 24.18
N MET A 92 -11.52 3.28 23.30
CA MET A 92 -11.44 2.86 21.90
C MET A 92 -10.39 3.64 21.09
N TYR A 93 -9.95 4.80 21.56
CA TYR A 93 -8.86 5.53 20.87
C TYR A 93 -7.57 4.72 20.82
N THR A 94 -7.24 4.02 21.90
CA THR A 94 -6.04 3.16 21.92
C THR A 94 -6.19 1.98 20.97
N ALA A 95 -7.34 1.31 20.98
CA ALA A 95 -7.64 0.20 20.09
C ALA A 95 -7.65 0.65 18.61
N TRP A 96 -8.26 1.79 18.30
CA TRP A 96 -8.28 2.40 16.98
C TRP A 96 -6.88 2.66 16.45
N PHE A 97 -6.02 3.30 17.25
CA PHE A 97 -4.66 3.60 16.84
C PHE A 97 -3.82 2.31 16.68
N ALA A 98 -3.92 1.38 17.62
CA ALA A 98 -3.19 0.12 17.57
C ALA A 98 -3.59 -0.72 16.34
N LEU A 99 -4.88 -0.81 16.05
CA LEU A 99 -5.38 -1.52 14.88
C LEU A 99 -4.95 -0.84 13.57
N ALA A 100 -5.07 0.49 13.50
CA ALA A 100 -4.62 1.24 12.33
C ALA A 100 -3.11 1.08 12.09
N ALA A 101 -2.30 1.10 13.14
CA ALA A 101 -0.86 0.89 13.06
C ALA A 101 -0.50 -0.53 12.58
N TYR A 102 -1.22 -1.54 13.06
CA TYR A 102 -1.07 -2.92 12.59
C TYR A 102 -1.44 -3.05 11.11
N LEU A 103 -2.61 -2.57 10.73
CA LEU A 103 -3.10 -2.67 9.36
C LEU A 103 -2.27 -1.85 8.36
N ALA A 104 -1.66 -0.76 8.80
CA ALA A 104 -0.77 0.05 7.98
C ALA A 104 0.46 -0.72 7.46
N LEU A 105 0.87 -1.79 8.15
CA LEU A 105 1.97 -2.66 7.72
C LEU A 105 1.71 -3.34 6.37
N TYR A 106 0.45 -3.53 6.00
CA TYR A 106 0.09 -4.18 4.75
C TYR A 106 0.54 -3.39 3.51
N PHE A 107 0.64 -2.06 3.58
CA PHE A 107 1.12 -1.22 2.48
C PHE A 107 2.60 -1.49 2.14
N PRO A 108 3.56 -1.36 3.07
CA PRO A 108 4.96 -1.67 2.78
C PRO A 108 5.18 -3.15 2.49
N VAL A 109 4.40 -4.07 3.09
CA VAL A 109 4.47 -5.50 2.80
C VAL A 109 4.01 -5.77 1.36
N PHE A 110 2.92 -5.16 0.90
CA PHE A 110 2.47 -5.24 -0.49
C PHE A 110 3.56 -4.79 -1.47
N VAL A 111 4.15 -3.61 -1.24
CA VAL A 111 5.24 -3.10 -2.09
C VAL A 111 6.45 -4.05 -2.03
N GLY A 112 6.82 -4.55 -0.86
CA GLY A 112 7.95 -5.47 -0.68
C GLY A 112 7.77 -6.79 -1.42
N LEU A 113 6.63 -7.46 -1.23
CA LEU A 113 6.32 -8.74 -1.88
C LEU A 113 6.20 -8.57 -3.40
N SER A 114 5.50 -7.53 -3.86
CA SER A 114 5.38 -7.23 -5.29
C SER A 114 6.74 -6.97 -5.93
N ARG A 115 7.65 -6.29 -5.23
CA ARG A 115 9.02 -6.09 -5.70
C ARG A 115 9.79 -7.40 -5.83
N VAL A 116 9.69 -8.29 -4.83
CA VAL A 116 10.33 -9.62 -4.89
C VAL A 116 9.80 -10.41 -6.09
N ALA A 117 8.48 -10.42 -6.30
CA ALA A 117 7.87 -11.14 -7.40
C ALA A 117 8.29 -10.59 -8.78
N VAL A 118 8.31 -9.26 -8.93
CA VAL A 118 8.67 -8.61 -10.21
C VAL A 118 10.18 -8.71 -10.48
N HIS A 119 11.04 -8.33 -9.52
CA HIS A 119 12.47 -8.19 -9.79
C HIS A 119 13.27 -9.49 -9.62
N ARG A 120 12.85 -10.40 -8.73
CA ARG A 120 13.54 -11.70 -8.53
C ARG A 120 12.89 -12.83 -9.31
N LEU A 121 11.56 -12.95 -9.27
CA LEU A 121 10.84 -14.01 -9.95
C LEU A 121 10.49 -13.66 -11.40
N ARG A 122 10.73 -12.42 -11.82
CA ARG A 122 10.47 -11.91 -13.18
C ARG A 122 9.00 -12.07 -13.61
N MET A 123 8.08 -12.04 -12.66
CA MET A 123 6.65 -12.15 -12.93
C MET A 123 6.11 -10.82 -13.50
N PRO A 124 5.14 -10.87 -14.42
CA PRO A 124 4.51 -9.66 -14.95
C PRO A 124 3.70 -8.95 -13.85
N LEU A 125 3.83 -7.62 -13.81
CA LEU A 125 3.18 -6.79 -12.80
C LEU A 125 1.66 -6.97 -12.76
N THR A 126 1.06 -7.23 -13.91
CA THR A 126 -0.39 -7.45 -14.06
C THR A 126 -0.90 -8.68 -13.30
N LEU A 127 -0.08 -9.70 -13.12
CA LEU A 127 -0.41 -10.88 -12.31
C LEU A 127 0.00 -10.69 -10.85
N VAL A 128 1.15 -10.07 -10.62
CA VAL A 128 1.69 -9.87 -9.27
C VAL A 128 0.77 -9.01 -8.42
N VAL A 129 0.27 -7.91 -8.97
CA VAL A 129 -0.53 -6.94 -8.20
C VAL A 129 -1.81 -7.56 -7.63
N PRO A 130 -2.71 -8.15 -8.44
CA PRO A 130 -3.91 -8.76 -7.89
C PRO A 130 -3.57 -9.95 -6.99
N ALA A 131 -2.62 -10.80 -7.34
CA ALA A 131 -2.28 -11.97 -6.55
C ALA A 131 -1.74 -11.60 -5.15
N VAL A 132 -0.83 -10.62 -5.08
CA VAL A 132 -0.27 -10.16 -3.80
C VAL A 132 -1.31 -9.41 -2.99
N TRP A 133 -2.12 -8.56 -3.62
CA TRP A 133 -3.14 -7.80 -2.91
C TRP A 133 -4.21 -8.70 -2.31
N VAL A 134 -4.84 -9.56 -3.12
CA VAL A 134 -5.87 -10.52 -2.67
C VAL A 134 -5.29 -11.48 -1.64
N GLY A 135 -4.06 -11.96 -1.84
CA GLY A 135 -3.38 -12.80 -0.85
C GLY A 135 -3.18 -12.09 0.50
N LEU A 136 -2.88 -10.80 0.50
CA LEU A 136 -2.76 -10.00 1.72
C LEU A 136 -4.14 -9.71 2.36
N GLU A 137 -5.20 -9.49 1.58
CA GLU A 137 -6.57 -9.37 2.10
C GLU A 137 -7.01 -10.68 2.75
N TYR A 138 -6.76 -11.81 2.09
CA TYR A 138 -7.04 -13.14 2.65
C TYR A 138 -6.25 -13.38 3.95
N LEU A 139 -4.95 -13.08 3.95
CA LEU A 139 -4.12 -13.19 5.17
C LEU A 139 -4.67 -12.32 6.30
N ARG A 140 -5.06 -11.08 6.00
CA ARG A 140 -5.64 -10.15 6.96
C ARG A 140 -6.96 -10.65 7.54
N ALA A 141 -7.78 -11.29 6.72
CA ALA A 141 -9.05 -11.87 7.14
C ALA A 141 -8.89 -13.05 8.11
N HIS A 142 -7.71 -13.72 8.12
CA HIS A 142 -7.51 -14.94 8.92
C HIS A 142 -6.41 -14.79 9.98
N LEU A 143 -5.52 -13.79 9.86
CA LEU A 143 -4.42 -13.61 10.80
C LEU A 143 -4.92 -12.99 12.12
N LEU A 144 -4.40 -13.47 13.26
CA LEU A 144 -4.83 -13.11 14.61
C LEU A 144 -6.33 -13.44 14.81
N THR A 145 -7.16 -12.45 15.07
CA THR A 145 -8.62 -12.62 15.19
C THR A 145 -9.35 -12.44 13.86
N GLY A 146 -8.61 -12.10 12.79
CA GLY A 146 -9.14 -11.77 11.48
C GLY A 146 -9.73 -10.36 11.39
N PHE A 147 -9.47 -9.67 10.28
CA PHE A 147 -10.09 -8.38 9.97
C PHE A 147 -10.43 -8.32 8.48
N ALA A 148 -11.62 -8.80 8.12
CA ALA A 148 -12.11 -8.90 6.74
C ALA A 148 -12.86 -7.65 6.26
N TRP A 149 -12.66 -6.50 6.88
CA TRP A 149 -13.31 -5.26 6.51
C TRP A 149 -12.39 -4.42 5.60
N TYR A 150 -13.01 -3.60 4.74
CA TYR A 150 -12.31 -2.74 3.78
C TYR A 150 -11.50 -3.54 2.73
N ASP A 151 -11.99 -4.71 2.30
CA ASP A 151 -11.46 -5.37 1.10
C ASP A 151 -11.89 -4.58 -0.14
N LEU A 152 -11.01 -4.44 -1.12
CA LEU A 152 -11.32 -3.64 -2.32
C LEU A 152 -12.55 -4.16 -3.08
N GLY A 153 -12.78 -5.46 -3.04
CA GLY A 153 -13.98 -6.07 -3.63
C GLY A 153 -15.28 -5.53 -3.05
N HIS A 154 -15.31 -5.15 -1.77
CA HIS A 154 -16.51 -4.61 -1.12
C HIS A 154 -16.96 -3.28 -1.73
N THR A 155 -16.09 -2.53 -2.37
CA THR A 155 -16.44 -1.25 -3.00
C THR A 155 -17.33 -1.43 -4.25
N GLN A 156 -17.42 -2.66 -4.78
CA GLN A 156 -18.16 -2.99 -5.98
C GLN A 156 -19.58 -3.50 -5.69
N TYR A 157 -20.05 -3.42 -4.46
CA TYR A 157 -21.33 -4.01 -4.03
C TYR A 157 -22.57 -3.50 -4.81
N ARG A 158 -22.45 -2.32 -5.44
CA ARG A 158 -23.50 -1.76 -6.29
C ARG A 158 -23.55 -2.38 -7.70
N TRP A 159 -22.50 -3.08 -8.11
CA TRP A 159 -22.40 -3.70 -9.43
C TRP A 159 -22.60 -5.20 -9.30
N VAL A 160 -23.87 -5.57 -9.16
CA VAL A 160 -24.29 -6.96 -8.87
C VAL A 160 -23.73 -7.94 -9.88
N GLU A 161 -23.67 -7.57 -11.17
CA GLU A 161 -23.10 -8.40 -12.23
C GLU A 161 -21.63 -8.74 -11.99
N MET A 162 -20.86 -7.80 -11.40
CA MET A 162 -19.47 -8.06 -11.04
C MET A 162 -19.33 -8.97 -9.82
N ILE A 163 -20.20 -8.80 -8.83
CA ILE A 163 -20.15 -9.61 -7.60
C ILE A 163 -20.51 -11.04 -7.89
N GLN A 164 -21.46 -11.29 -8.80
CA GLN A 164 -21.89 -12.64 -9.20
C GLN A 164 -20.76 -13.48 -9.82
N ILE A 165 -19.66 -12.88 -10.26
CA ILE A 165 -18.47 -13.63 -10.71
C ILE A 165 -17.91 -14.47 -9.56
N SER A 166 -18.04 -14.02 -8.30
CA SER A 166 -17.58 -14.77 -7.13
C SER A 166 -18.36 -16.05 -6.85
N ASP A 167 -19.56 -16.19 -7.42
CA ASP A 167 -20.37 -17.41 -7.29
C ASP A 167 -19.90 -18.53 -8.23
N LEU A 168 -19.01 -18.20 -9.17
CA LEU A 168 -18.47 -19.14 -10.16
C LEU A 168 -17.12 -19.73 -9.74
N VAL A 169 -16.52 -19.24 -8.65
CA VAL A 169 -15.22 -19.63 -8.11
C VAL A 169 -15.40 -20.24 -6.74
#